data_f8cc8d42143c6c050d161592cde380c4
#
_entry.id   f8cc8d42143c6c050d161592cde380c4
#
_cell.length_a   1.000
_cell.length_b   1.000
_cell.length_c   1.000
_cell.angle_alpha   90.00
_cell.angle_beta   90.00
_cell.angle_gamma   90.00
#
_symmetry.space_group_name_H-M   'P 1'
#
loop_
_entity.id
_entity.type
_entity.pdbx_description
1 polymer ?
#
loop_
_entity_poly.entity_id
_entity_poly.type
_entity_poly.pdbx_seq_one_letter_code
_entity_poly.pdbx_strand_id
1 'polypeptide(L)'
;MSMPTTVLARTMSDTVESDIRRVHVIANEILPRYKKPKLSFEDLRKVADGPFDLFLIPLVFDDEYRQDPSIVFNEARRQEIRDHAMEIAAKHHFDTTQPDLIPGIEDSLRESQSAGLLNVLITTGGRRFKHEAMEQRGLGKYFAEIIDREETYFRKEQGIYHLFRRRQDKFLRVVLVTGTVTYVRAGNNLAHLKVVGKELEVLTVALSTEASYSDEKTLAAAKPSITIHSLAELLPALRARGLLAASAA
;
A
#
# COMPACT_ATOMS: atom_id res chain seq x y z
N MET A 1 -3.91 4.34 33.60
CA MET A 1 -3.14 3.62 32.56
C MET A 1 -3.13 4.50 31.32
N SER A 2 -1.96 4.89 30.81
CA SER A 2 -1.88 5.64 29.54
C SER A 2 -2.40 4.73 28.42
N MET A 3 -3.26 5.27 27.52
CA MET A 3 -3.69 4.52 26.34
C MET A 3 -2.46 4.15 25.49
N PRO A 4 -2.42 2.94 24.91
CA PRO A 4 -1.31 2.56 24.06
C PRO A 4 -1.23 3.51 22.87
N THR A 5 -0.03 3.91 22.49
CA THR A 5 0.18 4.73 21.28
C THR A 5 -0.35 3.96 20.08
N THR A 6 -1.27 4.56 19.33
CA THR A 6 -1.79 3.98 18.10
C THR A 6 -0.93 4.41 16.92
N VAL A 7 -0.43 3.44 16.18
CA VAL A 7 0.29 3.68 14.93
C VAL A 7 -0.68 3.67 13.77
N LEU A 8 -0.63 4.69 12.94
CA LEU A 8 -1.34 4.78 11.69
C LEU A 8 -0.39 4.47 10.54
N ALA A 9 -0.38 3.23 10.11
CA ALA A 9 0.42 2.76 9.00
C ALA A 9 -0.33 2.98 7.68
N ARG A 10 0.30 3.66 6.73
CA ARG A 10 -0.24 3.93 5.40
C ARG A 10 0.60 3.24 4.34
N THR A 11 -0.05 2.71 3.33
CA THR A 11 0.63 2.26 2.11
C THR A 11 0.89 3.45 1.18
N MET A 12 1.94 3.40 0.35
CA MET A 12 2.28 4.55 -0.47
C MET A 12 1.35 4.74 -1.67
N SER A 13 1.32 3.76 -2.53
CA SER A 13 0.76 3.87 -3.89
C SER A 13 -0.77 3.87 -3.98
N ASP A 14 -1.49 4.02 -2.89
CA ASP A 14 -2.96 4.01 -2.90
C ASP A 14 -3.57 4.77 -1.73
N THR A 15 -2.73 5.34 -0.85
CA THR A 15 -3.19 6.17 0.27
C THR A 15 -2.43 7.49 0.41
N VAL A 16 -1.26 7.60 -0.22
CA VAL A 16 -0.45 8.84 -0.25
C VAL A 16 -0.40 9.39 -1.67
N GLU A 17 -0.08 8.55 -2.64
CA GLU A 17 -0.02 8.92 -4.06
C GLU A 17 -0.84 7.96 -4.93
N SER A 18 -1.27 8.43 -6.11
CA SER A 18 -2.04 7.66 -7.09
C SER A 18 -1.17 7.36 -8.31
N ASP A 19 -0.67 6.14 -8.41
CA ASP A 19 0.12 5.68 -9.56
C ASP A 19 -0.59 4.62 -10.43
N ILE A 20 -1.77 4.17 -10.04
CA ILE A 20 -2.50 3.11 -10.76
C ILE A 20 -2.78 3.45 -12.24
N ARG A 21 -2.99 4.74 -12.57
CA ARG A 21 -3.17 5.15 -13.96
C ARG A 21 -1.88 4.99 -14.77
N ARG A 22 -0.71 5.27 -14.18
CA ARG A 22 0.60 5.02 -14.80
C ARG A 22 0.84 3.53 -14.99
N VAL A 23 0.52 2.75 -13.99
CA VAL A 23 0.55 1.28 -14.04
C VAL A 23 -0.32 0.76 -15.19
N HIS A 24 -1.52 1.32 -15.40
CA HIS A 24 -2.41 0.96 -16.49
C HIS A 24 -1.80 1.27 -17.87
N VAL A 25 -1.19 2.44 -18.05
CA VAL A 25 -0.49 2.80 -19.29
C VAL A 25 0.65 1.82 -19.56
N ILE A 26 1.50 1.58 -18.58
CA ILE A 26 2.66 0.70 -18.71
C ILE A 26 2.21 -0.74 -19.04
N ALA A 27 1.25 -1.28 -18.30
CA ALA A 27 0.71 -2.62 -18.56
C ALA A 27 0.18 -2.75 -19.99
N ASN A 28 -0.57 -1.75 -20.47
CA ASN A 28 -1.18 -1.76 -21.79
C ASN A 28 -0.20 -1.47 -22.95
N GLU A 29 1.02 -1.09 -22.67
CA GLU A 29 2.11 -1.08 -23.66
C GLU A 29 2.96 -2.36 -23.62
N ILE A 30 3.03 -3.04 -22.46
CA ILE A 30 3.73 -4.32 -22.33
C ILE A 30 2.91 -5.46 -22.93
N LEU A 31 1.64 -5.61 -22.57
CA LEU A 31 0.80 -6.74 -22.97
C LEU A 31 0.81 -7.03 -24.48
N PRO A 32 0.69 -6.03 -25.40
CA PRO A 32 0.75 -6.27 -26.83
C PRO A 32 2.10 -6.81 -27.32
N ARG A 33 3.22 -6.52 -26.63
CA ARG A 33 4.55 -7.07 -26.98
C ARG A 33 4.56 -8.60 -26.88
N TYR A 34 3.70 -9.13 -26.00
CA TYR A 34 3.53 -10.57 -25.79
C TYR A 34 2.25 -11.12 -26.45
N LYS A 35 1.66 -10.38 -27.40
CA LYS A 35 0.42 -10.77 -28.11
C LYS A 35 -0.78 -10.93 -27.16
N LYS A 36 -0.77 -10.27 -26.02
CA LYS A 36 -1.89 -10.25 -25.07
C LYS A 36 -2.79 -9.03 -25.30
N PRO A 37 -4.10 -9.18 -25.05
CA PRO A 37 -5.02 -8.05 -25.18
C PRO A 37 -4.73 -6.97 -24.13
N LYS A 38 -5.07 -5.73 -24.45
CA LYS A 38 -5.08 -4.63 -23.50
C LYS A 38 -6.16 -4.87 -22.43
N LEU A 39 -5.90 -4.42 -21.22
CA LEU A 39 -6.85 -4.44 -20.12
C LEU A 39 -7.64 -3.13 -20.06
N SER A 40 -8.92 -3.22 -19.74
CA SER A 40 -9.64 -2.06 -19.24
C SER A 40 -9.06 -1.61 -17.90
N PHE A 41 -9.33 -0.38 -17.49
CA PHE A 41 -8.89 0.09 -16.18
C PHE A 41 -9.51 -0.73 -15.03
N GLU A 42 -10.77 -1.11 -15.18
CA GLU A 42 -11.47 -1.97 -14.22
C GLU A 42 -10.88 -3.37 -14.14
N ASP A 43 -10.52 -3.98 -15.29
CA ASP A 43 -9.89 -5.31 -15.28
C ASP A 43 -8.49 -5.26 -14.68
N LEU A 44 -7.74 -4.19 -14.93
CA LEU A 44 -6.47 -4.01 -14.22
C LEU A 44 -6.67 -4.01 -12.70
N ARG A 45 -7.64 -3.29 -12.17
CA ARG A 45 -7.91 -3.20 -10.72
C ARG A 45 -8.33 -4.52 -10.08
N LYS A 46 -8.78 -5.49 -10.86
CA LYS A 46 -9.08 -6.87 -10.36
C LYS A 46 -7.81 -7.70 -10.18
N VAL A 47 -6.75 -7.39 -10.92
CA VAL A 47 -5.52 -8.19 -10.96
C VAL A 47 -4.30 -7.47 -10.41
N ALA A 48 -4.30 -6.14 -10.37
CA ALA A 48 -3.20 -5.32 -9.87
C ALA A 48 -3.07 -5.47 -8.34
N ASP A 49 -2.19 -6.36 -7.94
CA ASP A 49 -1.93 -6.62 -6.51
C ASP A 49 -0.43 -6.87 -6.28
N GLY A 50 0.17 -6.00 -5.51
CA GLY A 50 1.59 -6.11 -5.20
C GLY A 50 2.53 -5.40 -6.19
N PRO A 51 3.80 -5.82 -6.24
CA PRO A 51 4.77 -5.28 -7.17
C PRO A 51 4.36 -5.49 -8.62
N PHE A 52 4.62 -4.48 -9.47
CA PHE A 52 4.22 -4.43 -10.86
C PHE A 52 4.66 -5.68 -11.66
N ASP A 53 5.89 -6.10 -11.49
CA ASP A 53 6.46 -7.28 -12.15
C ASP A 53 5.75 -8.58 -11.73
N LEU A 54 5.31 -8.69 -10.47
CA LEU A 54 4.67 -9.91 -9.97
C LEU A 54 3.26 -10.11 -10.51
N PHE A 55 2.44 -9.07 -10.61
CA PHE A 55 1.08 -9.25 -11.10
C PHE A 55 0.99 -9.31 -12.64
N LEU A 56 1.99 -8.77 -13.35
CA LEU A 56 2.02 -8.87 -14.82
C LEU A 56 2.48 -10.23 -15.34
N ILE A 57 3.35 -10.94 -14.63
CA ILE A 57 3.84 -12.25 -15.07
C ILE A 57 2.71 -13.22 -15.41
N PRO A 58 1.69 -13.43 -14.57
CA PRO A 58 0.56 -14.30 -14.91
C PRO A 58 -0.22 -13.90 -16.16
N LEU A 59 -0.19 -12.61 -16.51
CA LEU A 59 -0.88 -12.07 -17.66
C LEU A 59 -0.05 -12.19 -18.95
N VAL A 60 1.25 -12.00 -18.83
CA VAL A 60 2.21 -12.01 -19.94
C VAL A 60 2.61 -13.45 -20.29
N PHE A 61 2.92 -14.25 -19.30
CA PHE A 61 3.41 -15.63 -19.41
C PHE A 61 2.35 -16.64 -18.95
N ASP A 62 1.08 -16.44 -19.35
CA ASP A 62 -0.06 -17.19 -18.84
C ASP A 62 0.05 -18.71 -19.06
N ASP A 63 0.62 -19.17 -20.17
CA ASP A 63 0.83 -20.60 -20.44
C ASP A 63 1.89 -21.19 -19.51
N GLU A 64 3.02 -20.49 -19.30
CA GLU A 64 4.05 -20.89 -18.35
C GLU A 64 3.51 -20.85 -16.91
N TYR A 65 2.74 -19.81 -16.55
CA TYR A 65 2.13 -19.67 -15.23
C TYR A 65 1.12 -20.78 -14.92
N ARG A 66 0.33 -21.22 -15.91
CA ARG A 66 -0.61 -22.35 -15.72
C ARG A 66 0.11 -23.68 -15.45
N GLN A 67 1.30 -23.86 -16.02
CA GLN A 67 2.12 -25.06 -15.82
C GLN A 67 2.89 -24.99 -14.50
N ASP A 68 3.45 -23.83 -14.17
CA ASP A 68 4.21 -23.58 -12.96
C ASP A 68 3.90 -22.18 -12.39
N PRO A 69 3.01 -22.05 -11.41
CA PRO A 69 2.72 -20.77 -10.77
C PRO A 69 3.94 -20.12 -10.09
N SER A 70 5.01 -20.86 -9.80
CA SER A 70 6.22 -20.31 -9.19
C SER A 70 7.03 -19.41 -10.12
N ILE A 71 6.69 -19.37 -11.42
CA ILE A 71 7.32 -18.49 -12.41
C ILE A 71 7.29 -17.01 -12.00
N VAL A 72 6.31 -16.59 -11.18
CA VAL A 72 6.24 -15.23 -10.63
C VAL A 72 7.48 -14.86 -9.81
N PHE A 73 8.24 -15.85 -9.33
CA PHE A 73 9.51 -15.65 -8.63
C PHE A 73 10.73 -15.84 -9.53
N ASN A 74 10.54 -16.11 -10.82
CA ASN A 74 11.63 -16.22 -11.78
C ASN A 74 12.24 -14.84 -12.02
N GLU A 75 13.47 -14.63 -11.56
CA GLU A 75 14.11 -13.32 -11.61
C GLU A 75 14.37 -12.83 -13.04
N ALA A 76 14.65 -13.73 -14.00
CA ALA A 76 14.82 -13.34 -15.39
C ALA A 76 13.54 -12.78 -16.00
N ARG A 77 12.39 -13.45 -15.74
CA ARG A 77 11.06 -12.97 -16.19
C ARG A 77 10.67 -11.65 -15.52
N ARG A 78 10.96 -11.53 -14.24
CA ARG A 78 10.73 -10.30 -13.50
C ARG A 78 11.59 -9.15 -14.03
N GLN A 79 12.86 -9.41 -14.32
CA GLN A 79 13.74 -8.41 -14.89
C GLN A 79 13.29 -7.96 -16.28
N GLU A 80 12.88 -8.90 -17.14
CA GLU A 80 12.33 -8.60 -18.46
C GLU A 80 11.13 -7.65 -18.38
N ILE A 81 10.18 -7.90 -17.47
CA ILE A 81 9.02 -7.01 -17.24
C ILE A 81 9.46 -5.65 -16.70
N ARG A 82 10.42 -5.61 -15.76
CA ARG A 82 10.95 -4.34 -15.21
C ARG A 82 11.64 -3.49 -16.28
N ASP A 83 12.43 -4.11 -17.15
CA ASP A 83 13.14 -3.41 -18.21
C ASP A 83 12.15 -2.77 -19.20
N HIS A 84 11.12 -3.50 -19.61
CA HIS A 84 10.04 -2.94 -20.41
C HIS A 84 9.28 -1.82 -19.68
N ALA A 85 9.01 -1.99 -18.40
CA ALA A 85 8.33 -0.96 -17.62
C ALA A 85 9.17 0.32 -17.51
N MET A 86 10.48 0.20 -17.33
CA MET A 86 11.39 1.35 -17.28
C MET A 86 11.47 2.08 -18.62
N GLU A 87 11.57 1.36 -19.74
CA GLU A 87 11.54 1.93 -21.08
C GLU A 87 10.26 2.74 -21.33
N ILE A 88 9.11 2.17 -20.97
CA ILE A 88 7.81 2.82 -21.13
C ILE A 88 7.67 4.00 -20.18
N ALA A 89 8.11 3.86 -18.94
CA ALA A 89 8.09 4.95 -17.96
C ALA A 89 8.91 6.16 -18.45
N ALA A 90 10.09 5.94 -19.03
CA ALA A 90 10.91 6.98 -19.61
C ALA A 90 10.22 7.64 -20.83
N LYS A 91 9.63 6.85 -21.72
CA LYS A 91 8.86 7.33 -22.88
C LYS A 91 7.72 8.29 -22.48
N HIS A 92 7.04 8.01 -21.36
CA HIS A 92 5.94 8.81 -20.83
C HIS A 92 6.36 9.82 -19.75
N HIS A 93 7.65 9.98 -19.51
CA HIS A 93 8.22 10.85 -18.48
C HIS A 93 7.72 10.52 -17.05
N PHE A 94 7.32 9.26 -16.79
CA PHE A 94 6.88 8.82 -15.46
C PHE A 94 8.05 8.66 -14.49
N ASP A 95 9.26 8.50 -15.01
CA ASP A 95 10.51 8.45 -14.26
C ASP A 95 10.96 9.82 -13.73
N THR A 96 10.55 10.90 -14.40
CA THR A 96 10.90 12.28 -14.05
C THR A 96 9.76 13.07 -13.41
N THR A 97 8.54 12.54 -13.44
CA THR A 97 7.35 13.16 -12.84
C THR A 97 6.87 12.35 -11.64
N GLN A 98 6.36 13.02 -10.64
CA GLN A 98 5.77 12.33 -9.48
C GLN A 98 4.29 11.99 -9.76
N PRO A 99 3.76 10.87 -9.22
CA PRO A 99 2.33 10.58 -9.24
C PRO A 99 1.53 11.66 -8.51
N ASP A 100 0.25 11.82 -8.82
CA ASP A 100 -0.62 12.73 -8.08
C ASP A 100 -0.79 12.27 -6.63
N LEU A 101 -0.92 13.24 -5.73
CA LEU A 101 -1.27 12.95 -4.35
C LEU A 101 -2.75 12.50 -4.25
N ILE A 102 -3.02 11.61 -3.33
CA ILE A 102 -4.41 11.29 -2.98
C ILE A 102 -5.06 12.55 -2.38
N PRO A 103 -6.25 12.95 -2.85
CA PRO A 103 -6.95 14.11 -2.32
C PRO A 103 -7.10 14.05 -0.80
N GLY A 104 -6.74 15.15 -0.14
CA GLY A 104 -6.83 15.27 1.32
C GLY A 104 -5.72 14.56 2.12
N ILE A 105 -4.66 14.04 1.48
CA ILE A 105 -3.61 13.33 2.20
C ILE A 105 -2.87 14.23 3.20
N GLU A 106 -2.52 15.45 2.84
CA GLU A 106 -1.78 16.33 3.76
C GLU A 106 -2.64 16.70 4.97
N ASP A 107 -3.91 17.03 4.77
CA ASP A 107 -4.86 17.29 5.85
C ASP A 107 -5.00 16.07 6.76
N SER A 108 -5.19 14.89 6.18
CA SER A 108 -5.32 13.65 6.93
C SER A 108 -4.05 13.30 7.73
N LEU A 109 -2.85 13.61 7.23
CA LEU A 109 -1.59 13.41 7.94
C LEU A 109 -1.47 14.39 9.11
N ARG A 110 -1.79 15.67 8.87
CA ARG A 110 -1.75 16.73 9.90
C ARG A 110 -2.75 16.45 11.01
N GLU A 111 -3.99 16.11 10.66
CA GLU A 111 -5.03 15.80 11.62
C GLU A 111 -4.72 14.55 12.44
N SER A 112 -4.18 13.51 11.80
CA SER A 112 -3.73 12.29 12.49
C SER A 112 -2.66 12.59 13.52
N GLN A 113 -1.67 13.41 13.15
CA GLN A 113 -0.60 13.83 14.06
C GLN A 113 -1.16 14.67 15.23
N SER A 114 -2.08 15.59 14.95
CA SER A 114 -2.76 16.41 15.98
C SER A 114 -3.63 15.55 16.92
N ALA A 115 -4.16 14.44 16.43
CA ALA A 115 -4.90 13.47 17.23
C ALA A 115 -3.98 12.50 18.03
N GLY A 116 -2.67 12.72 18.01
CA GLY A 116 -1.69 11.89 18.73
C GLY A 116 -1.38 10.54 18.08
N LEU A 117 -1.77 10.35 16.82
CA LEU A 117 -1.43 9.16 16.06
C LEU A 117 0.00 9.25 15.51
N LEU A 118 0.71 8.14 15.52
CA LEU A 118 2.03 8.03 14.92
C LEU A 118 1.90 7.59 13.47
N ASN A 119 2.05 8.52 12.51
CA ASN A 119 2.02 8.17 11.10
C ASN A 119 3.28 7.41 10.69
N VAL A 120 3.11 6.29 10.01
CA VAL A 120 4.18 5.46 9.43
C VAL A 120 3.82 5.16 7.98
N LEU A 121 4.80 5.29 7.09
CA LEU A 121 4.67 4.89 5.69
C LEU A 121 5.25 3.49 5.49
N ILE A 122 4.51 2.59 4.86
CA ILE A 122 5.00 1.25 4.47
C ILE A 122 4.95 1.14 2.96
N THR A 123 6.10 0.88 2.34
CA THR A 123 6.21 0.80 0.88
C THR A 123 7.10 -0.36 0.44
N THR A 124 6.81 -0.91 -0.73
CA THR A 124 7.72 -1.85 -1.43
C THR A 124 8.64 -1.14 -2.42
N GLY A 125 8.61 0.18 -2.46
CA GLY A 125 9.53 1.01 -3.24
C GLY A 125 10.90 1.14 -2.55
N GLY A 126 11.96 1.34 -3.35
CA GLY A 126 13.32 1.51 -2.82
C GLY A 126 13.46 2.78 -1.99
N ARG A 127 14.31 2.70 -0.95
CA ARG A 127 14.51 3.75 0.06
C ARG A 127 14.75 5.13 -0.54
N ARG A 128 15.81 5.24 -1.32
CA ARG A 128 16.23 6.53 -1.86
C ARG A 128 15.08 7.24 -2.58
N PHE A 129 14.45 6.54 -3.51
CA PHE A 129 13.39 7.13 -4.33
C PHE A 129 12.17 7.59 -3.51
N LYS A 130 11.77 6.79 -2.53
CA LYS A 130 10.55 7.09 -1.74
C LYS A 130 10.79 8.14 -0.67
N HIS A 131 11.95 8.17 -0.02
CA HIS A 131 12.30 9.23 0.92
C HIS A 131 12.42 10.58 0.19
N GLU A 132 13.17 10.63 -0.92
CA GLU A 132 13.29 11.86 -1.72
C GLU A 132 11.93 12.37 -2.20
N ALA A 133 11.03 11.48 -2.64
CA ALA A 133 9.68 11.87 -3.06
C ALA A 133 8.87 12.49 -1.92
N MET A 134 8.95 11.95 -0.70
CA MET A 134 8.25 12.51 0.46
C MET A 134 8.83 13.86 0.89
N GLU A 135 10.14 14.02 0.88
CA GLU A 135 10.80 15.28 1.19
C GLU A 135 10.46 16.37 0.17
N GLN A 136 10.55 16.07 -1.13
CA GLN A 136 10.22 17.02 -2.20
C GLN A 136 8.78 17.52 -2.12
N ARG A 137 7.87 16.69 -1.60
CA ARG A 137 6.45 17.03 -1.40
C ARG A 137 6.16 17.71 -0.08
N GLY A 138 7.18 17.88 0.79
CA GLY A 138 7.02 18.41 2.13
C GLY A 138 6.21 17.51 3.06
N LEU A 139 6.02 16.23 2.71
CA LEU A 139 5.26 15.25 3.47
C LEU A 139 6.12 14.46 4.47
N GLY A 140 7.44 14.42 4.28
CA GLY A 140 8.37 13.67 5.15
C GLY A 140 8.20 14.02 6.63
N LYS A 141 7.96 15.30 6.95
CA LYS A 141 7.75 15.80 8.31
C LYS A 141 6.57 15.18 9.08
N TYR A 142 5.61 14.60 8.39
CA TYR A 142 4.43 13.98 9.01
C TYR A 142 4.64 12.50 9.36
N PHE A 143 5.68 11.87 8.81
CA PHE A 143 5.95 10.46 9.05
C PHE A 143 7.04 10.30 10.10
N ALA A 144 6.72 9.60 11.17
CA ALA A 144 7.70 9.23 12.20
C ALA A 144 8.66 8.14 11.71
N GLU A 145 8.27 7.38 10.69
CA GLU A 145 9.06 6.31 10.10
C GLU A 145 8.59 5.99 8.68
N ILE A 146 9.52 5.67 7.80
CA ILE A 146 9.26 5.14 6.46
C ILE A 146 9.92 3.76 6.40
N ILE A 147 9.10 2.73 6.23
CA ILE A 147 9.53 1.33 6.09
C ILE A 147 9.48 0.99 4.60
N ASP A 148 10.63 0.74 4.02
CA ASP A 148 10.83 0.59 2.59
C ASP A 148 11.12 -0.86 2.15
N ARG A 149 11.49 -1.04 0.88
CA ARG A 149 11.77 -2.35 0.29
C ARG A 149 12.88 -3.10 1.01
N GLU A 150 13.93 -2.40 1.43
CA GLU A 150 15.10 -2.98 2.08
C GLU A 150 14.73 -3.63 3.42
N GLU A 151 13.65 -3.18 4.02
CA GLU A 151 13.12 -3.71 5.27
C GLU A 151 11.93 -4.66 5.07
N THR A 152 11.10 -4.43 4.05
CA THR A 152 9.94 -5.28 3.77
C THR A 152 10.29 -6.55 3.00
N TYR A 153 11.43 -6.59 2.31
CA TYR A 153 11.82 -7.70 1.42
C TYR A 153 10.69 -8.09 0.46
N PHE A 154 9.96 -7.10 -0.06
CA PHE A 154 8.75 -7.26 -0.89
C PHE A 154 7.57 -7.97 -0.20
N ARG A 155 7.66 -8.29 1.08
CA ARG A 155 6.58 -8.91 1.86
C ARG A 155 5.91 -7.85 2.71
N LYS A 156 4.66 -7.59 2.44
CA LYS A 156 3.87 -6.53 3.08
C LYS A 156 3.72 -6.77 4.59
N GLU A 157 3.61 -8.02 5.00
CA GLU A 157 3.54 -8.41 6.41
C GLU A 157 4.83 -8.06 7.17
N GLN A 158 5.97 -8.16 6.53
CA GLN A 158 7.26 -7.85 7.16
C GLN A 158 7.34 -6.39 7.59
N GLY A 159 6.79 -5.46 6.81
CA GLY A 159 6.77 -4.05 7.18
C GLY A 159 6.08 -3.80 8.52
N ILE A 160 4.89 -4.41 8.73
CA ILE A 160 4.15 -4.29 9.98
C ILE A 160 4.88 -5.03 11.11
N TYR A 161 5.43 -6.20 10.82
CA TYR A 161 6.20 -6.98 11.79
C TYR A 161 7.46 -6.24 12.26
N HIS A 162 8.22 -5.62 11.35
CA HIS A 162 9.39 -4.81 11.68
C HIS A 162 9.03 -3.60 12.52
N LEU A 163 7.96 -2.89 12.15
CA LEU A 163 7.45 -1.78 12.93
C LEU A 163 7.14 -2.22 14.38
N PHE A 164 6.41 -3.30 14.52
CA PHE A 164 6.07 -3.85 15.84
C PHE A 164 7.31 -4.25 16.63
N ARG A 165 8.25 -4.98 16.02
CA ARG A 165 9.48 -5.42 16.66
C ARG A 165 10.35 -4.27 17.16
N ARG A 166 10.42 -3.15 16.42
CA ARG A 166 11.19 -1.98 16.84
C ARG A 166 10.54 -1.17 17.96
N ARG A 167 9.22 -1.24 18.06
CA ARG A 167 8.44 -0.38 18.95
C ARG A 167 7.58 -1.16 19.93
N GLN A 168 7.88 -2.44 20.13
CA GLN A 168 7.09 -3.37 20.96
C GLN A 168 6.77 -2.88 22.37
N ASP A 169 7.59 -1.99 22.91
CA ASP A 169 7.40 -1.42 24.25
C ASP A 169 6.48 -0.18 24.24
N LYS A 170 6.20 0.37 23.07
CA LYS A 170 5.55 1.69 22.93
C LYS A 170 4.13 1.63 22.43
N PHE A 171 3.75 0.59 21.69
CA PHE A 171 2.39 0.46 21.16
C PHE A 171 1.96 -0.99 20.99
N LEU A 172 0.65 -1.21 21.05
CA LEU A 172 0.01 -2.51 20.86
C LEU A 172 -1.03 -2.47 19.73
N ARG A 173 -1.24 -1.31 19.13
CA ARG A 173 -2.27 -1.12 18.09
C ARG A 173 -1.68 -0.51 16.83
N VAL A 174 -1.99 -1.14 15.70
CA VAL A 174 -1.69 -0.64 14.35
C VAL A 174 -3.00 -0.50 13.58
N VAL A 175 -3.24 0.68 13.03
CA VAL A 175 -4.29 0.90 12.04
C VAL A 175 -3.62 0.96 10.68
N LEU A 176 -3.88 -0.04 9.83
CA LEU A 176 -3.32 -0.12 8.48
C LEU A 176 -4.31 0.43 7.46
N VAL A 177 -3.97 1.54 6.82
CA VAL A 177 -4.77 2.16 5.75
C VAL A 177 -4.21 1.77 4.40
N THR A 178 -5.04 1.21 3.53
CA THR A 178 -4.62 0.72 2.21
C THR A 178 -5.78 0.66 1.21
N GLY A 179 -5.50 0.83 -0.07
CA GLY A 179 -6.42 0.56 -1.20
C GLY A 179 -6.07 -0.73 -1.95
N THR A 180 -5.26 -1.61 -1.35
CA THR A 180 -4.79 -2.86 -1.97
C THR A 180 -5.22 -4.07 -1.15
N VAL A 181 -5.87 -5.05 -1.79
CA VAL A 181 -6.42 -6.25 -1.13
C VAL A 181 -5.36 -7.07 -0.39
N THR A 182 -4.15 -7.20 -0.93
CA THR A 182 -3.07 -7.96 -0.29
C THR A 182 -2.66 -7.34 1.05
N TYR A 183 -2.65 -6.01 1.17
CA TYR A 183 -2.36 -5.37 2.47
C TYR A 183 -3.52 -5.54 3.47
N VAL A 184 -4.77 -5.52 3.01
CA VAL A 184 -5.91 -5.86 3.90
C VAL A 184 -5.77 -7.28 4.45
N ARG A 185 -5.48 -8.25 3.58
CA ARG A 185 -5.24 -9.65 3.99
C ARG A 185 -4.04 -9.78 4.92
N ALA A 186 -2.93 -9.09 4.60
CA ALA A 186 -1.74 -9.08 5.44
C ALA A 186 -2.03 -8.56 6.86
N GLY A 187 -2.74 -7.45 6.98
CA GLY A 187 -3.16 -6.90 8.26
C GLY A 187 -4.07 -7.84 9.03
N ASN A 188 -5.06 -8.44 8.37
CA ASN A 188 -5.96 -9.41 8.99
C ASN A 188 -5.21 -10.66 9.51
N ASN A 189 -4.24 -11.16 8.76
CA ASN A 189 -3.41 -12.29 9.19
C ASN A 189 -2.55 -11.95 10.42
N LEU A 190 -2.05 -10.71 10.49
CA LEU A 190 -1.25 -10.25 11.63
C LEU A 190 -2.07 -9.99 12.89
N ALA A 191 -3.37 -9.72 12.77
CA ALA A 191 -4.26 -9.44 13.90
C ALA A 191 -4.35 -10.60 14.92
N HIS A 192 -3.94 -11.80 14.53
CA HIS A 192 -3.95 -13.00 15.36
C HIS A 192 -2.56 -13.41 15.86
N LEU A 193 -1.53 -12.63 15.55
CA LEU A 193 -0.16 -12.96 15.96
C LEU A 193 0.11 -12.45 17.38
N LYS A 194 0.71 -13.33 18.19
CA LYS A 194 1.31 -12.94 19.46
C LYS A 194 2.79 -12.66 19.25
N VAL A 195 3.22 -11.44 19.55
CA VAL A 195 4.62 -11.07 19.48
C VAL A 195 5.11 -10.79 20.89
N VAL A 196 6.13 -11.56 21.31
CA VAL A 196 6.73 -11.45 22.67
C VAL A 196 5.68 -11.55 23.79
N GLY A 197 4.70 -12.46 23.63
CA GLY A 197 3.65 -12.70 24.63
C GLY A 197 2.52 -11.67 24.68
N LYS A 198 2.53 -10.67 23.81
CA LYS A 198 1.48 -9.66 23.69
C LYS A 198 0.71 -9.86 22.37
N GLU A 199 -0.59 -9.67 22.41
CA GLU A 199 -1.41 -9.65 21.19
C GLU A 199 -1.22 -8.33 20.48
N LEU A 200 -0.95 -8.39 19.17
CA LEU A 200 -0.89 -7.23 18.30
C LEU A 200 -2.31 -6.93 17.81
N GLU A 201 -2.85 -5.80 18.19
CA GLU A 201 -4.11 -5.32 17.64
C GLU A 201 -3.85 -4.66 16.29
N VAL A 202 -4.25 -5.32 15.21
CA VAL A 202 -4.20 -4.76 13.86
C VAL A 202 -5.61 -4.53 13.36
N LEU A 203 -5.92 -3.28 13.01
CA LEU A 203 -7.14 -2.93 12.32
C LEU A 203 -6.82 -2.53 10.88
N THR A 204 -7.58 -3.06 9.95
CA THR A 204 -7.43 -2.75 8.54
C THR A 204 -8.49 -1.76 8.10
N VAL A 205 -8.07 -0.66 7.50
CA VAL A 205 -8.93 0.34 6.87
C VAL A 205 -8.72 0.27 5.37
N ALA A 206 -9.75 -0.18 4.66
CA ALA A 206 -9.75 -0.15 3.21
C ALA A 206 -10.14 1.25 2.72
N LEU A 207 -9.27 1.90 1.97
CA LEU A 207 -9.57 3.13 1.23
C LEU A 207 -10.05 2.73 -0.17
N SER A 208 -11.34 2.89 -0.44
CA SER A 208 -11.96 2.54 -1.72
C SER A 208 -12.21 3.80 -2.55
N THR A 209 -11.29 4.14 -3.42
CA THR A 209 -11.37 5.30 -4.33
C THR A 209 -11.00 4.87 -5.76
N GLU A 210 -11.12 5.78 -6.72
CA GLU A 210 -10.62 5.54 -8.08
C GLU A 210 -9.08 5.36 -8.13
N ALA A 211 -8.37 5.89 -7.13
CA ALA A 211 -6.92 5.76 -7.01
C ALA A 211 -6.48 4.43 -6.39
N SER A 212 -7.40 3.63 -5.83
CA SER A 212 -7.09 2.36 -5.19
C SER A 212 -6.72 1.29 -6.22
N TYR A 213 -5.74 0.47 -5.88
CA TYR A 213 -5.31 -0.64 -6.74
C TYR A 213 -6.39 -1.72 -6.89
N SER A 214 -7.14 -1.98 -5.83
CA SER A 214 -8.23 -2.96 -5.86
C SER A 214 -9.58 -2.25 -5.94
N ASP A 215 -10.54 -2.85 -6.65
CA ASP A 215 -11.91 -2.36 -6.68
C ASP A 215 -12.62 -2.59 -5.33
N GLU A 216 -13.73 -1.92 -5.12
CA GLU A 216 -14.49 -1.97 -3.87
C GLU A 216 -14.94 -3.38 -3.52
N LYS A 217 -15.41 -4.15 -4.51
CA LYS A 217 -15.87 -5.53 -4.30
C LYS A 217 -14.73 -6.44 -3.83
N THR A 218 -13.56 -6.29 -4.44
CA THR A 218 -12.35 -7.04 -4.08
C THR A 218 -11.86 -6.65 -2.68
N LEU A 219 -11.87 -5.35 -2.35
CA LEU A 219 -11.54 -4.87 -1.01
C LEU A 219 -12.52 -5.39 0.05
N ALA A 220 -13.83 -5.34 -0.22
CA ALA A 220 -14.84 -5.84 0.68
C ALA A 220 -14.72 -7.36 0.93
N ALA A 221 -14.40 -8.13 -0.12
CA ALA A 221 -14.17 -9.58 -0.01
C ALA A 221 -12.96 -9.92 0.89
N ALA A 222 -12.01 -9.01 1.06
CA ALA A 222 -10.88 -9.18 1.98
C ALA A 222 -11.26 -8.92 3.46
N LYS A 223 -12.50 -8.49 3.74
CA LYS A 223 -13.06 -8.24 5.07
C LYS A 223 -12.21 -7.24 5.88
N PRO A 224 -12.02 -6.01 5.41
CA PRO A 224 -11.37 -4.98 6.22
C PRO A 224 -12.19 -4.69 7.48
N SER A 225 -11.54 -4.21 8.53
CA SER A 225 -12.22 -3.78 9.76
C SER A 225 -13.12 -2.56 9.52
N ILE A 226 -12.70 -1.68 8.60
CA ILE A 226 -13.40 -0.45 8.21
C ILE A 226 -13.20 -0.24 6.70
N THR A 227 -14.22 0.26 6.02
CA THR A 227 -14.09 0.78 4.65
C THR A 227 -14.41 2.27 4.67
N ILE A 228 -13.60 3.07 3.99
CA ILE A 228 -13.78 4.50 3.78
C ILE A 228 -13.63 4.83 2.29
N HIS A 229 -14.29 5.90 1.83
CA HIS A 229 -14.25 6.33 0.44
C HIS A 229 -13.48 7.65 0.25
N SER A 230 -13.04 8.25 1.35
CA SER A 230 -12.15 9.43 1.36
C SER A 230 -11.28 9.42 2.62
N LEU A 231 -10.13 10.08 2.55
CA LEU A 231 -9.27 10.23 3.73
C LEU A 231 -9.89 11.11 4.82
N ALA A 232 -10.86 11.98 4.48
CA ALA A 232 -11.61 12.78 5.45
C ALA A 232 -12.47 11.91 6.39
N GLU A 233 -12.87 10.72 5.96
CA GLU A 233 -13.66 9.78 6.77
C GLU A 233 -12.80 9.03 7.82
N LEU A 234 -11.48 9.04 7.69
CA LEU A 234 -10.59 8.19 8.48
C LEU A 234 -10.72 8.45 9.99
N LEU A 235 -10.49 9.68 10.44
CA LEU A 235 -10.55 9.99 11.87
C LEU A 235 -11.98 9.86 12.45
N PRO A 236 -13.04 10.31 11.77
CA PRO A 236 -14.40 10.01 12.20
C PRO A 236 -14.67 8.51 12.38
N ALA A 237 -14.25 7.67 11.43
CA ALA A 237 -14.43 6.22 11.52
C ALA A 237 -13.64 5.59 12.69
N LEU A 238 -12.42 6.07 12.96
CA LEU A 238 -11.61 5.62 14.10
C LEU A 238 -12.25 6.05 15.44
N ARG A 239 -12.78 7.26 15.53
CA ARG A 239 -13.53 7.72 16.72
C ARG A 239 -14.78 6.89 16.98
N ALA A 240 -15.56 6.61 15.93
CA ALA A 240 -16.76 5.77 16.04
C ALA A 240 -16.46 4.36 16.57
N ARG A 241 -15.22 3.88 16.39
CA ARG A 241 -14.73 2.61 16.93
C ARG A 241 -14.09 2.72 18.32
N GLY A 242 -14.09 3.91 18.93
CA GLY A 242 -13.45 4.13 20.23
C GLY A 242 -11.91 4.03 20.20
N LEU A 243 -11.30 4.17 19.03
CA LEU A 243 -9.85 4.06 18.84
C LEU A 243 -9.11 5.38 19.08
N LEU A 244 -9.86 6.47 19.11
CA LEU A 244 -9.39 7.82 19.44
C LEU A 244 -10.28 8.42 20.51
N ALA A 245 -9.71 9.25 21.38
CA ALA A 245 -10.50 10.05 22.29
C ALA A 245 -11.49 10.94 21.50
N ALA A 246 -12.66 11.17 22.07
CA ALA A 246 -13.57 12.17 21.53
C ALA A 246 -12.82 13.50 21.45
N SER A 247 -12.97 14.22 20.33
CA SER A 247 -12.44 15.60 20.28
C SER A 247 -13.06 16.36 21.45
N ALA A 248 -12.22 16.99 22.29
CA ALA A 248 -12.73 18.03 23.17
C ALA A 248 -13.39 19.09 22.30
N ALA A 249 -14.71 19.28 22.46
CA ALA A 249 -15.50 20.25 21.76
C ALA A 249 -15.04 21.68 22.12
#